data_eeed69b5959f91b61d9117c973f26cde
#
_entry.id   eeed69b5959f91b61d9117c973f26cde
#
_cell.length_a   1.000
_cell.length_b   1.000
_cell.length_c   1.000
_cell.angle_alpha   90.00
_cell.angle_beta   90.00
_cell.angle_gamma   90.00
#
_symmetry.space_group_name_H-M   'P 1'
#
loop_
_entity.id
_entity.type
_entity.pdbx_description
1 polymer ?
#
loop_
_entity_poly.entity_id
_entity_poly.type
_entity_poly.pdbx_seq_one_letter_code
_entity_poly.pdbx_strand_id
1 'polypeptide(L)'
;MNAELTKKYKYWQWRTLIVLMVAYILYYFLRKNFSAALPAMEAELGITKLQLGIFLTLNGIIYGFSRFINGFIADRCSRRLLLAGGLVLSSVINFTIAFSTKLDGVFNLLDVEGKATMGLVYLIGSLWVINGYIHGMGFPPCASLMAHWIKPSELATKQSIWNSSHSIGAGIVIALCGWLLTKFGM
;
A
#
# COMPACT_ATOMS: atom_id res chain seq x y z
N MET A 1 -33.13 21.87 -12.77
CA MET A 1 -32.29 20.67 -12.91
C MET A 1 -33.22 19.48 -12.70
N ASN A 2 -33.39 18.57 -13.70
CA ASN A 2 -34.34 17.45 -13.62
C ASN A 2 -34.01 16.54 -12.41
N ALA A 3 -35.04 16.15 -11.65
CA ALA A 3 -34.91 15.29 -10.47
C ALA A 3 -34.19 13.95 -10.79
N GLU A 4 -34.37 13.44 -11.99
CA GLU A 4 -33.73 12.25 -12.50
C GLU A 4 -32.21 12.40 -12.69
N LEU A 5 -31.77 13.54 -13.24
CA LEU A 5 -30.34 13.88 -13.37
C LEU A 5 -29.67 14.01 -12.00
N THR A 6 -30.37 14.57 -11.02
CA THR A 6 -29.86 14.69 -9.66
C THR A 6 -29.69 13.33 -8.99
N LYS A 7 -30.64 12.40 -9.16
CA LYS A 7 -30.52 11.02 -8.67
C LYS A 7 -29.36 10.27 -9.31
N LYS A 8 -29.22 10.37 -10.63
CA LYS A 8 -28.13 9.75 -11.38
C LYS A 8 -26.75 10.30 -10.95
N TYR A 9 -26.65 11.61 -10.76
CA TYR A 9 -25.42 12.25 -10.27
C TYR A 9 -25.04 11.77 -8.86
N LYS A 10 -25.99 11.74 -7.92
CA LYS A 10 -25.75 11.22 -6.55
C LYS A 10 -25.31 9.76 -6.57
N TYR A 11 -25.92 8.92 -7.41
CA TYR A 11 -25.52 7.52 -7.56
C TYR A 11 -24.04 7.40 -7.98
N TRP A 12 -23.61 8.13 -9.00
CA TRP A 12 -22.24 8.09 -9.51
C TRP A 12 -21.24 8.65 -8.48
N GLN A 13 -21.63 9.65 -7.74
CA GLN A 13 -20.86 10.25 -6.67
C GLN A 13 -20.55 9.24 -5.54
N TRP A 14 -21.57 8.52 -5.06
CA TRP A 14 -21.40 7.47 -4.06
C TRP A 14 -20.62 6.28 -4.59
N ARG A 15 -20.91 5.83 -5.80
CA ARG A 15 -20.17 4.75 -6.45
C ARG A 15 -18.69 5.09 -6.55
N THR A 16 -18.34 6.28 -6.99
CA THR A 16 -16.94 6.74 -7.06
C THR A 16 -16.31 6.75 -5.67
N LEU A 17 -16.97 7.29 -4.66
CA LEU A 17 -16.46 7.31 -3.29
C LEU A 17 -16.18 5.90 -2.76
N ILE A 18 -17.12 4.97 -2.91
CA ILE A 18 -16.96 3.57 -2.46
C ILE A 18 -15.80 2.90 -3.18
N VAL A 19 -15.68 3.04 -4.49
CA VAL A 19 -14.57 2.46 -5.26
C VAL A 19 -13.22 3.02 -4.79
N LEU A 20 -13.14 4.33 -4.53
CA LEU A 20 -11.93 4.94 -4.00
C LEU A 20 -11.61 4.47 -2.58
N MET A 21 -12.62 4.25 -1.73
CA MET A 21 -12.44 3.66 -0.40
C MET A 21 -11.88 2.24 -0.47
N VAL A 22 -12.47 1.38 -1.31
CA VAL A 22 -12.01 0.00 -1.49
C VAL A 22 -10.58 -0.02 -2.03
N ALA A 23 -10.27 0.77 -3.05
CA ALA A 23 -8.92 0.87 -3.59
C ALA A 23 -7.91 1.32 -2.52
N TYR A 24 -8.30 2.27 -1.67
CA TYR A 24 -7.42 2.79 -0.63
C TYR A 24 -7.25 1.82 0.56
N ILE A 25 -8.28 1.04 0.90
CA ILE A 25 -8.20 -0.10 1.82
C ILE A 25 -7.15 -1.10 1.33
N LEU A 26 -7.18 -1.46 0.04
CA LEU A 26 -6.21 -2.38 -0.57
C LEU A 26 -4.78 -1.82 -0.55
N TYR A 27 -4.59 -0.51 -0.79
CA TYR A 27 -3.29 0.13 -0.63
C TYR A 27 -2.74 -0.01 0.79
N TYR A 28 -3.59 0.22 1.79
CA TYR A 28 -3.16 0.08 3.19
C TYR A 28 -2.94 -1.37 3.59
N PHE A 29 -3.69 -2.29 3.01
CA PHE A 29 -3.45 -3.72 3.17
C PHE A 29 -2.03 -4.10 2.71
N LEU A 30 -1.63 -3.68 1.51
CA LEU A 30 -0.30 -3.92 0.94
C LEU A 30 0.84 -3.15 1.66
N ARG A 31 0.50 -2.12 2.41
CA ARG A 31 1.47 -1.31 3.16
C ARG A 31 1.70 -1.83 4.57
N LYS A 32 0.67 -2.32 5.24
CA LYS A 32 0.74 -2.69 6.66
C LYS A 32 1.12 -4.15 6.89
N ASN A 33 1.01 -5.02 5.88
CA ASN A 33 1.44 -6.40 5.95
C ASN A 33 2.93 -6.53 6.31
N PHE A 34 3.80 -5.71 5.73
CA PHE A 34 5.23 -5.72 6.05
C PHE A 34 5.48 -5.42 7.53
N SER A 35 4.81 -4.38 8.07
CA SER A 35 4.94 -4.06 9.50
C SER A 35 4.44 -5.19 10.40
N ALA A 36 3.43 -5.94 9.97
CA ALA A 36 2.93 -7.10 10.70
C ALA A 36 3.91 -8.30 10.63
N ALA A 37 4.70 -8.41 9.56
CA ALA A 37 5.68 -9.47 9.37
C ALA A 37 7.04 -9.19 10.06
N LEU A 38 7.30 -7.97 10.55
CA LEU A 38 8.59 -7.62 11.16
C LEU A 38 9.06 -8.57 12.26
N PRO A 39 8.20 -8.98 13.23
CA PRO A 39 8.63 -9.91 14.27
C PRO A 39 9.07 -11.27 13.73
N ALA A 40 8.36 -11.78 12.71
CA ALA A 40 8.72 -13.05 12.07
C ALA A 40 10.04 -12.92 11.29
N MET A 41 10.24 -11.82 10.56
CA MET A 41 11.49 -11.54 9.86
C MET A 41 12.70 -11.47 10.80
N GLU A 42 12.53 -10.89 11.99
CA GLU A 42 13.57 -10.86 13.03
C GLU A 42 13.85 -12.26 13.56
N ALA A 43 12.80 -13.00 13.93
CA ALA A 43 12.92 -14.31 14.57
C ALA A 43 13.44 -15.40 13.63
N GLU A 44 12.90 -15.46 12.41
CA GLU A 44 13.18 -16.54 11.46
C GLU A 44 14.38 -16.24 10.56
N LEU A 45 14.46 -15.02 10.03
CA LEU A 45 15.50 -14.63 9.09
C LEU A 45 16.71 -13.95 9.75
N GLY A 46 16.63 -13.63 11.04
CA GLY A 46 17.72 -12.96 11.76
C GLY A 46 17.99 -11.53 11.30
N ILE A 47 17.05 -10.89 10.59
CA ILE A 47 17.19 -9.49 10.16
C ILE A 47 17.10 -8.58 11.37
N THR A 48 18.10 -7.74 11.59
CA THR A 48 18.18 -6.92 12.80
C THR A 48 17.12 -5.80 12.83
N LYS A 49 16.69 -5.41 14.03
CA LYS A 49 15.77 -4.27 14.23
C LYS A 49 16.28 -2.98 13.61
N LEU A 50 17.60 -2.77 13.61
CA LEU A 50 18.21 -1.62 12.98
C LEU A 50 17.99 -1.61 11.46
N GLN A 51 18.23 -2.74 10.78
CA GLN A 51 18.01 -2.88 9.33
C GLN A 51 16.54 -2.66 8.98
N LEU A 52 15.62 -3.30 9.72
CA LEU A 52 14.18 -3.12 9.54
C LEU A 52 13.75 -1.66 9.78
N GLY A 53 14.30 -1.01 10.81
CA GLY A 53 14.04 0.40 11.10
C GLY A 53 14.52 1.33 9.98
N ILE A 54 15.69 1.07 9.39
CA ILE A 54 16.20 1.82 8.23
C ILE A 54 15.26 1.67 7.04
N PHE A 55 14.79 0.46 6.74
CA PHE A 55 13.86 0.23 5.62
C PHE A 55 12.53 0.97 5.81
N LEU A 56 11.98 0.97 7.03
CA LEU A 56 10.76 1.72 7.34
C LEU A 56 10.96 3.23 7.18
N THR A 57 12.09 3.74 7.64
CA THR A 57 12.42 5.18 7.54
C THR A 57 12.59 5.60 6.09
N LEU A 58 13.39 4.86 5.30
CA LEU A 58 13.60 5.14 3.89
C LEU A 58 12.28 5.04 3.09
N ASN A 59 11.48 4.02 3.37
CA ASN A 59 10.14 3.89 2.76
C ASN A 59 9.28 5.11 3.06
N GLY A 60 9.27 5.62 4.31
CA GLY A 60 8.53 6.82 4.70
C GLY A 60 8.98 8.07 3.96
N ILE A 61 10.29 8.29 3.84
CA ILE A 61 10.87 9.43 3.14
C ILE A 61 10.50 9.36 1.64
N ILE A 62 10.76 8.24 1.00
CA ILE A 62 10.47 8.03 -0.43
C ILE A 62 8.97 8.16 -0.72
N TYR A 63 8.12 7.63 0.16
CA TYR A 63 6.68 7.82 0.07
C TYR A 63 6.26 9.29 0.09
N GLY A 64 6.86 10.10 0.96
CA GLY A 64 6.61 11.54 1.02
C GLY A 64 6.95 12.24 -0.30
N PHE A 65 8.16 12.03 -0.82
CA PHE A 65 8.58 12.55 -2.12
C PHE A 65 7.71 12.05 -3.28
N SER A 66 7.39 10.77 -3.25
CA SER A 66 6.55 10.15 -4.28
C SER A 66 5.16 10.79 -4.36
N ARG A 67 4.54 11.11 -3.24
CA ARG A 67 3.22 11.79 -3.23
C ARG A 67 3.26 13.12 -3.97
N PHE A 68 4.33 13.88 -3.79
CA PHE A 68 4.53 15.14 -4.46
C PHE A 68 4.67 14.94 -5.98
N ILE A 69 5.57 14.06 -6.41
CA ILE A 69 5.80 13.75 -7.84
C ILE A 69 4.53 13.19 -8.49
N ASN A 70 3.88 12.23 -7.84
CA ASN A 70 2.65 11.61 -8.36
C ASN A 70 1.45 12.56 -8.36
N GLY A 71 1.48 13.65 -7.60
CA GLY A 71 0.52 14.75 -7.74
C GLY A 71 0.57 15.37 -9.15
N PHE A 72 1.75 15.73 -9.62
CA PHE A 72 1.94 16.27 -10.99
C PHE A 72 1.58 15.24 -12.06
N ILE A 73 1.90 13.96 -11.84
CA ILE A 73 1.57 12.89 -12.79
C ILE A 73 0.04 12.68 -12.84
N ALA A 74 -0.64 12.71 -11.70
CA ALA A 74 -2.10 12.54 -11.63
C ALA A 74 -2.87 13.63 -12.38
N ASP A 75 -2.31 14.83 -12.50
CA ASP A 75 -2.91 15.92 -13.25
C ASP A 75 -2.74 15.79 -14.77
N ARG A 76 -1.74 15.04 -15.22
CA ARG A 76 -1.38 14.88 -16.64
C ARG A 76 -1.76 13.53 -17.23
N CYS A 77 -1.96 12.52 -16.39
CA CYS A 77 -2.27 11.16 -16.78
C CYS A 77 -3.67 10.72 -16.35
N SER A 78 -4.10 9.57 -16.85
CA SER A 78 -5.35 8.97 -16.39
C SER A 78 -5.26 8.59 -14.89
N ARG A 79 -6.02 9.29 -14.06
CA ARG A 79 -6.08 9.06 -12.61
C ARG A 79 -6.44 7.61 -12.25
N ARG A 80 -7.29 6.99 -13.08
CA ARG A 80 -7.71 5.58 -12.90
C ARG A 80 -6.56 4.61 -13.17
N LEU A 81 -5.80 4.85 -14.22
CA LEU A 81 -4.63 4.03 -14.57
C LEU A 81 -3.52 4.20 -13.55
N LEU A 82 -3.29 5.41 -13.05
CA LEU A 82 -2.30 5.66 -12.00
C LEU A 82 -2.64 4.92 -10.70
N LEU A 83 -3.93 4.99 -10.28
CA LEU A 83 -4.41 4.30 -9.08
C LEU A 83 -4.32 2.78 -9.23
N ALA A 84 -4.82 2.22 -10.33
CA ALA A 84 -4.82 0.79 -10.57
C ALA A 84 -3.40 0.25 -10.80
N GLY A 85 -2.59 0.96 -11.58
CA GLY A 85 -1.18 0.61 -11.84
C GLY A 85 -0.35 0.56 -10.56
N GLY A 86 -0.52 1.54 -9.68
CA GLY A 86 0.14 1.52 -8.38
C GLY A 86 -0.27 0.34 -7.50
N LEU A 87 -1.56 -0.06 -7.50
CA LEU A 87 -2.02 -1.26 -6.78
C LEU A 87 -1.37 -2.54 -7.35
N VAL A 88 -1.38 -2.70 -8.67
CA VAL A 88 -0.80 -3.88 -9.34
C VAL A 88 0.70 -3.96 -9.06
N LEU A 89 1.44 -2.86 -9.26
CA LEU A 89 2.88 -2.83 -9.01
C LEU A 89 3.22 -3.11 -7.55
N SER A 90 2.48 -2.52 -6.60
CA SER A 90 2.66 -2.81 -5.17
C SER A 90 2.37 -4.27 -4.84
N SER A 91 1.34 -4.87 -5.44
CA SER A 91 1.02 -6.29 -5.26
C SER A 91 2.15 -7.19 -5.77
N VAL A 92 2.70 -6.89 -6.95
CA VAL A 92 3.84 -7.65 -7.52
C VAL A 92 5.05 -7.57 -6.59
N ILE A 93 5.39 -6.38 -6.07
CA ILE A 93 6.51 -6.23 -5.14
C ILE A 93 6.28 -7.02 -3.85
N ASN A 94 5.09 -6.91 -3.23
CA ASN A 94 4.77 -7.66 -2.02
C ASN A 94 4.84 -9.17 -2.26
N PHE A 95 4.38 -9.63 -3.42
CA PHE A 95 4.49 -11.03 -3.82
C PHE A 95 5.96 -11.46 -3.96
N THR A 96 6.79 -10.64 -4.62
CA THR A 96 8.23 -10.90 -4.75
C THR A 96 8.92 -10.97 -3.39
N ILE A 97 8.60 -10.08 -2.46
CA ILE A 97 9.13 -10.12 -1.08
C ILE A 97 8.69 -11.42 -0.38
N ALA A 98 7.42 -11.80 -0.49
CA ALA A 98 6.89 -13.01 0.15
C ALA A 98 7.54 -14.30 -0.37
N PHE A 99 7.95 -14.33 -1.62
CA PHE A 99 8.63 -15.48 -2.24
C PHE A 99 10.14 -15.34 -2.30
N SER A 100 10.72 -14.29 -1.74
CA SER A 100 12.17 -14.04 -1.81
C SER A 100 13.01 -15.16 -1.21
N THR A 101 12.58 -15.77 -0.10
CA THR A 101 13.27 -16.91 0.53
C THR A 101 13.26 -18.18 -0.35
N LYS A 102 12.23 -18.34 -1.20
CA LYS A 102 12.16 -19.49 -2.13
C LYS A 102 13.08 -19.33 -3.35
N LEU A 103 13.63 -18.16 -3.56
CA LEU A 103 14.62 -17.89 -4.60
C LEU A 103 16.06 -18.26 -4.16
N ASP A 104 16.22 -18.79 -2.95
CA ASP A 104 17.51 -19.14 -2.37
C ASP A 104 18.30 -20.12 -3.26
N GLY A 105 17.67 -21.14 -3.81
CA GLY A 105 18.30 -22.10 -4.71
C GLY A 105 18.93 -21.50 -5.98
N VAL A 106 18.63 -20.26 -6.32
CA VAL A 106 19.18 -19.54 -7.48
C VAL A 106 20.21 -18.49 -7.07
N PHE A 107 20.00 -17.83 -5.93
CA PHE A 107 20.76 -16.63 -5.55
C PHE A 107 21.57 -16.78 -4.24
N ASN A 108 21.52 -17.93 -3.57
CA ASN A 108 22.15 -18.16 -2.25
C ASN A 108 21.81 -17.03 -1.26
N LEU A 109 20.53 -16.82 -1.05
CA LEU A 109 19.99 -15.73 -0.24
C LEU A 109 19.93 -16.06 1.25
N LEU A 110 20.01 -17.35 1.60
CA LEU A 110 20.05 -17.85 2.98
C LEU A 110 21.45 -18.42 3.27
N ASP A 111 21.85 -18.37 4.52
CA ASP A 111 23.07 -19.03 4.99
C ASP A 111 22.80 -20.52 5.35
N VAL A 112 23.85 -21.21 5.82
CA VAL A 112 23.78 -22.63 6.20
C VAL A 112 22.79 -22.88 7.35
N GLU A 113 22.51 -21.87 8.15
CA GLU A 113 21.54 -21.90 9.26
C GLU A 113 20.12 -21.49 8.82
N GLY A 114 19.92 -21.18 7.53
CA GLY A 114 18.64 -20.72 7.00
C GLY A 114 18.33 -19.24 7.31
N LYS A 115 19.33 -18.47 7.78
CA LYS A 115 19.18 -17.04 8.04
C LYS A 115 19.45 -16.20 6.79
N ALA A 116 18.92 -15.00 6.78
CA ALA A 116 19.08 -14.07 5.66
C ALA A 116 20.53 -13.64 5.49
N THR A 117 21.10 -13.88 4.32
CA THR A 117 22.35 -13.25 3.92
C THR A 117 22.14 -11.75 3.69
N MET A 118 23.25 -10.99 3.62
CA MET A 118 23.16 -9.56 3.26
C MET A 118 22.49 -9.34 1.89
N GLY A 119 22.61 -10.30 0.97
CA GLY A 119 21.91 -10.27 -0.32
C GLY A 119 20.39 -10.23 -0.18
N LEU A 120 19.82 -11.10 0.68
CA LEU A 120 18.39 -11.12 0.95
C LEU A 120 17.93 -9.84 1.67
N VAL A 121 18.70 -9.36 2.63
CA VAL A 121 18.42 -8.12 3.37
C VAL A 121 18.33 -6.93 2.42
N TYR A 122 19.30 -6.77 1.51
CA TYR A 122 19.29 -5.70 0.51
C TYR A 122 18.15 -5.87 -0.51
N LEU A 123 17.84 -7.10 -0.92
CA LEU A 123 16.72 -7.36 -1.83
C LEU A 123 15.38 -6.93 -1.21
N ILE A 124 15.08 -7.40 -0.01
CA ILE A 124 13.85 -7.04 0.70
C ILE A 124 13.79 -5.52 0.96
N GLY A 125 14.88 -4.95 1.44
CA GLY A 125 14.96 -3.52 1.75
C GLY A 125 14.75 -2.65 0.52
N SER A 126 15.43 -2.94 -0.60
CA SER A 126 15.28 -2.17 -1.84
C SER A 126 13.88 -2.29 -2.43
N LEU A 127 13.31 -3.49 -2.48
CA LEU A 127 11.94 -3.71 -2.93
C LEU A 127 10.94 -2.96 -2.04
N TRP A 128 11.15 -2.93 -0.73
CA TRP A 128 10.30 -2.20 0.18
C TRP A 128 10.38 -0.68 -0.01
N VAL A 129 11.57 -0.13 -0.25
CA VAL A 129 11.77 1.29 -0.56
C VAL A 129 11.09 1.66 -1.89
N ILE A 130 11.24 0.83 -2.93
CA ILE A 130 10.54 1.01 -4.22
C ILE A 130 9.02 0.95 -4.00
N ASN A 131 8.54 0.03 -3.17
CA ASN A 131 7.12 -0.04 -2.80
C ASN A 131 6.63 1.26 -2.16
N GLY A 132 7.46 1.93 -1.36
CA GLY A 132 7.17 3.26 -0.81
C GLY A 132 6.88 4.29 -1.90
N TYR A 133 7.68 4.31 -2.98
CA TYR A 133 7.41 5.17 -4.13
C TYR A 133 6.07 4.86 -4.79
N ILE A 134 5.79 3.59 -5.03
CA ILE A 134 4.54 3.13 -5.66
C ILE A 134 3.32 3.45 -4.80
N HIS A 135 3.43 3.32 -3.48
CA HIS A 135 2.35 3.72 -2.56
C HIS A 135 1.98 5.20 -2.66
N GLY A 136 2.93 6.06 -3.04
CA GLY A 136 2.66 7.47 -3.30
C GLY A 136 1.70 7.73 -4.48
N MET A 137 1.50 6.75 -5.37
CA MET A 137 0.54 6.82 -6.48
C MET A 137 -0.92 6.74 -6.02
N GLY A 138 -1.20 6.32 -4.78
CA GLY A 138 -2.57 6.07 -4.30
C GLY A 138 -3.35 7.35 -3.95
N PHE A 139 -2.76 8.26 -3.18
CA PHE A 139 -3.46 9.42 -2.64
C PHE A 139 -3.82 10.48 -3.70
N PRO A 140 -2.89 10.97 -4.55
CA PRO A 140 -3.17 12.08 -5.45
C PRO A 140 -4.34 11.82 -6.41
N PRO A 141 -4.44 10.66 -7.10
CA PRO A 141 -5.57 10.40 -7.98
C PRO A 141 -6.90 10.28 -7.22
N CYS A 142 -6.90 9.76 -5.98
CA CYS A 142 -8.10 9.72 -5.15
C CYS A 142 -8.59 11.13 -4.80
N ALA A 143 -7.70 11.98 -4.32
CA ALA A 143 -8.02 13.37 -3.97
C ALA A 143 -8.55 14.15 -5.19
N SER A 144 -7.88 14.02 -6.33
CA SER A 144 -8.27 14.67 -7.59
C SER A 144 -9.62 14.16 -8.13
N LEU A 145 -9.90 12.85 -8.06
CA LEU A 145 -11.20 12.29 -8.44
C LEU A 145 -12.32 12.76 -7.51
N MET A 146 -12.09 12.83 -6.21
CA MET A 146 -13.06 13.35 -5.26
C MET A 146 -13.37 14.83 -5.53
N ALA A 147 -12.35 15.65 -5.74
CA ALA A 147 -12.52 17.08 -6.06
C ALA A 147 -13.31 17.30 -7.37
N HIS A 148 -13.18 16.38 -8.33
CA HIS A 148 -13.90 16.44 -9.60
C HIS A 148 -15.38 16.02 -9.48
N TRP A 149 -15.68 15.00 -8.67
CA TRP A 149 -17.03 14.42 -8.59
C TRP A 149 -17.88 14.97 -7.45
N ILE A 150 -17.27 15.57 -6.44
CA ILE A 150 -17.94 15.97 -5.21
C ILE A 150 -18.03 17.52 -5.18
N LYS A 151 -19.21 18.06 -4.85
CA LYS A 151 -19.41 19.49 -4.70
C LYS A 151 -18.52 20.04 -3.58
N PRO A 152 -17.97 21.25 -3.71
CA PRO A 152 -17.13 21.86 -2.68
C PRO A 152 -17.77 21.88 -1.28
N SER A 153 -19.09 22.08 -1.21
CA SER A 153 -19.85 22.10 0.05
C SER A 153 -19.92 20.76 0.78
N GLU A 154 -19.74 19.64 0.06
CA GLU A 154 -19.79 18.27 0.61
C GLU A 154 -18.41 17.61 0.65
N LEU A 155 -17.39 18.24 0.04
CA LEU A 155 -16.08 17.65 -0.19
C LEU A 155 -15.39 17.28 1.13
N ALA A 156 -15.39 18.18 2.10
CA ALA A 156 -14.74 17.95 3.40
C ALA A 156 -15.34 16.74 4.12
N THR A 157 -16.67 16.63 4.19
CA THR A 157 -17.35 15.49 4.83
C THR A 157 -17.05 14.18 4.12
N LYS A 158 -17.14 14.15 2.79
CA LYS A 158 -16.89 12.93 2.01
C LYS A 158 -15.42 12.53 2.01
N GLN A 159 -14.51 13.51 2.08
CA GLN A 159 -13.09 13.24 2.24
C GLN A 159 -12.77 12.65 3.63
N SER A 160 -13.47 13.10 4.68
CA SER A 160 -13.35 12.50 6.02
C SER A 160 -13.85 11.07 6.05
N ILE A 161 -14.98 10.78 5.39
CA ILE A 161 -15.49 9.41 5.22
C ILE A 161 -14.48 8.54 4.44
N TRP A 162 -13.98 9.04 3.31
CA TRP A 162 -12.96 8.31 2.55
C TRP A 162 -11.68 8.09 3.37
N ASN A 163 -11.30 9.06 4.19
CA ASN A 163 -10.08 8.98 5.00
C ASN A 163 -10.15 7.86 6.06
N SER A 164 -11.34 7.43 6.50
CA SER A 164 -11.48 6.28 7.40
C SER A 164 -11.04 4.95 6.76
N SER A 165 -11.01 4.88 5.43
CA SER A 165 -10.63 3.66 4.69
C SER A 165 -9.20 3.18 5.01
N HIS A 166 -8.26 4.10 5.30
CA HIS A 166 -6.90 3.71 5.66
C HIS A 166 -6.82 3.03 7.05
N SER A 167 -7.60 3.50 8.02
CA SER A 167 -7.68 2.87 9.34
C SER A 167 -8.37 1.51 9.27
N ILE A 168 -9.43 1.40 8.46
CA ILE A 168 -10.12 0.13 8.20
C ILE A 168 -9.15 -0.87 7.56
N GLY A 169 -8.43 -0.47 6.49
CA GLY A 169 -7.46 -1.31 5.82
C GLY A 169 -6.32 -1.76 6.73
N ALA A 170 -5.77 -0.84 7.54
CA ALA A 170 -4.74 -1.17 8.52
C ALA A 170 -5.25 -2.15 9.60
N GLY A 171 -6.45 -1.93 10.13
CA GLY A 171 -7.06 -2.81 11.14
C GLY A 171 -7.30 -4.22 10.61
N ILE A 172 -7.86 -4.35 9.40
CA ILE A 172 -8.12 -5.65 8.77
C ILE A 172 -6.81 -6.43 8.57
N VAL A 173 -5.75 -5.81 8.05
CA VAL A 173 -4.51 -6.54 7.80
C VAL A 173 -3.83 -6.97 9.08
N ILE A 174 -3.82 -6.13 10.12
CA ILE A 174 -3.22 -6.49 11.41
C ILE A 174 -3.99 -7.67 12.04
N ALA A 175 -5.32 -7.63 12.04
CA ALA A 175 -6.15 -8.71 12.56
C ALA A 175 -5.96 -10.01 11.77
N LEU A 176 -5.91 -9.91 10.42
CA LEU A 176 -5.69 -11.07 9.56
C LEU A 176 -4.29 -11.67 9.75
N CYS A 177 -3.25 -10.85 9.78
CA CYS A 177 -1.89 -11.32 10.01
C CYS A 177 -1.74 -11.96 11.39
N GLY A 178 -2.30 -11.34 12.44
CA GLY A 178 -2.30 -11.92 13.77
C GLY A 178 -3.00 -13.27 13.82
N TRP A 179 -4.16 -13.41 13.18
CA TRP A 179 -4.88 -14.68 13.09
C TRP A 179 -4.10 -15.75 12.31
N LEU A 180 -3.47 -15.38 11.19
CA LEU A 180 -2.66 -16.31 10.40
C LEU A 180 -1.44 -16.80 11.18
N LEU A 181 -0.71 -15.90 11.86
CA LEU A 181 0.43 -16.25 12.69
C LEU A 181 0.05 -17.21 13.83
N THR A 182 -1.06 -16.96 14.51
CA THR A 182 -1.53 -17.86 15.59
C THR A 182 -2.00 -19.21 15.09
N LYS A 183 -2.59 -19.29 13.89
CA LYS A 183 -3.18 -20.53 13.35
C LYS A 183 -2.16 -21.42 12.66
N PHE A 184 -1.18 -20.84 12.00
CA PHE A 184 -0.20 -21.58 11.18
C PHE A 184 1.20 -21.67 11.81
N GLY A 185 1.39 -21.09 13.01
CA GLY A 185 2.60 -21.32 13.81
C GLY A 185 3.88 -20.76 13.19
N MET A 186 3.78 -19.61 12.52
CA MET A 186 4.97 -18.85 12.11
C MET A 186 5.34 -17.83 13.16
#